data_75b917c8aa5f4e0020c0801b13639aaf
#
_entry.id   75b917c8aa5f4e0020c0801b13639aaf
#
_cell.length_a   1.000
_cell.length_b   1.000
_cell.length_c   1.000
_cell.angle_alpha   90.00
_cell.angle_beta   90.00
_cell.angle_gamma   90.00
#
_symmetry.space_group_name_H-M   'P 1'
#
loop_
_entity.id
_entity.type
_entity.pdbx_description
1 polymer ?
#
loop_
_entity_poly.entity_id
_entity_poly.type
_entity_poly.pdbx_seq_one_letter_code
_entity_poly.pdbx_strand_id
1 'polypeptide(L)'
;TLYRPFAVLWGKEELGDRVRGSRPYALATSLSTALDKLNLDYVRDLNADQTYIWGWVGHYAIGRGLPVPTDLVVSQDLRTFLKGNLDSLAVEPDQALDNDPRVQTKEDPTPRFVALADVPDNVWKSNVNFIVVKDAQGHNHHQTGPGQRGQTDNPNHFADLDLPYLGNKTFLELNVEDPDKYLNPKAWIAYFASLKDRFDKWDDTLGRPHSKHWGALPFRVHQLFDVMKAAALAGDPKLLLCAGGTLIHYVGDACQPLHASYLSQGDPDDTIQKPGSTKTLLRADGVHSGYEDDMIAYGYRQKNLAKELGKAIVEGTDKPKIVTGYDASKAIIELIHLTQKDVPPRDIVDKWVEVKSVKKSERDPAMWDAFGDQTIGVMARGARYLAAIWQAAWKAGNGDGNIDKDVAVSEADLMELYNDRKVVPSVGLDEYPDDPNADWAKIKLKTSHPDDA
;
A
#
# COMPACT_ATOMS: atom_id res chain seq x y z
N THR A 1 7.59 -20.63 13.40
CA THR A 1 6.74 -21.11 14.52
C THR A 1 7.56 -21.72 15.65
N LEU A 2 8.64 -22.46 15.38
CA LEU A 2 9.56 -23.00 16.42
C LEU A 2 10.47 -21.90 17.01
N TYR A 3 10.69 -20.81 16.32
CA TYR A 3 11.50 -19.70 16.77
C TYR A 3 10.82 -18.86 17.86
N ARG A 4 9.48 -18.70 17.79
CA ARG A 4 8.70 -17.92 18.77
C ARG A 4 8.79 -18.39 20.21
N PRO A 5 8.64 -19.68 20.53
CA PRO A 5 8.76 -20.13 21.92
C PRO A 5 10.16 -19.86 22.50
N PHE A 6 11.21 -19.93 21.67
CA PHE A 6 12.56 -19.66 22.10
C PHE A 6 12.85 -18.17 22.25
N ALA A 7 12.31 -17.32 21.37
CA ALA A 7 12.43 -15.87 21.50
C ALA A 7 11.67 -15.34 22.72
N VAL A 8 10.47 -15.86 23.01
CA VAL A 8 9.67 -15.52 24.20
C VAL A 8 10.35 -15.99 25.49
N LEU A 9 10.98 -17.16 25.49
CA LEU A 9 11.68 -17.70 26.66
C LEU A 9 13.00 -16.99 26.93
N TRP A 10 13.66 -16.44 25.90
CA TRP A 10 14.99 -15.86 26.02
C TRP A 10 15.08 -14.40 25.57
N GLY A 11 13.95 -13.80 25.25
CA GLY A 11 13.87 -12.43 24.74
C GLY A 11 14.02 -11.32 25.80
N LYS A 12 14.27 -11.65 27.05
CA LYS A 12 14.76 -10.68 28.02
C LYS A 12 16.28 -10.69 27.99
N GLU A 13 16.88 -9.53 27.74
CA GLU A 13 18.34 -9.34 27.64
C GLU A 13 19.13 -10.04 28.78
N GLU A 14 18.64 -9.96 30.00
CA GLU A 14 19.25 -10.62 31.17
C GLU A 14 19.24 -12.16 31.10
N LEU A 15 18.26 -12.76 30.41
CA LEU A 15 18.23 -14.21 30.23
C LEU A 15 19.06 -14.62 29.01
N GLY A 16 19.08 -13.79 27.96
CA GLY A 16 19.87 -13.99 26.75
C GLY A 16 21.36 -14.10 27.05
N ASP A 17 21.89 -13.23 27.90
CA ASP A 17 23.32 -13.24 28.27
C ASP A 17 23.73 -14.44 29.12
N ARG A 18 22.80 -14.95 29.95
CA ARG A 18 23.08 -16.15 30.79
C ARG A 18 23.07 -17.45 29.99
N VAL A 19 22.37 -17.51 28.85
CA VAL A 19 22.24 -18.73 28.04
C VAL A 19 23.00 -18.71 26.71
N ARG A 20 23.60 -17.56 26.33
CA ARG A 20 24.35 -17.42 25.08
C ARG A 20 25.48 -18.44 24.90
N GLY A 21 26.09 -18.91 25.99
CA GLY A 21 27.08 -19.97 25.98
C GLY A 21 26.54 -21.40 26.20
N SER A 22 25.24 -21.56 26.31
CA SER A 22 24.65 -22.86 26.59
C SER A 22 24.41 -23.69 25.33
N ARG A 23 24.45 -25.03 25.45
CA ARG A 23 24.12 -25.95 24.36
C ARG A 23 22.73 -25.69 23.75
N PRO A 24 21.66 -25.41 24.51
CA PRO A 24 20.35 -25.06 23.96
C PRO A 24 20.36 -23.81 23.08
N TYR A 25 21.13 -22.78 23.45
CA TYR A 25 21.24 -21.56 22.64
C TYR A 25 21.95 -21.83 21.31
N ALA A 26 23.07 -22.56 21.35
CA ALA A 26 23.80 -22.97 20.14
C ALA A 26 22.95 -23.87 19.22
N LEU A 27 22.14 -24.74 19.79
CA LEU A 27 21.20 -25.61 19.03
C LEU A 27 20.09 -24.79 18.40
N ALA A 28 19.50 -23.82 19.11
CA ALA A 28 18.47 -22.92 18.59
C ALA A 28 19.00 -22.05 17.45
N THR A 29 20.22 -21.53 17.57
CA THR A 29 20.88 -20.74 16.52
C THR A 29 21.19 -21.60 15.29
N SER A 30 21.66 -22.84 15.49
CA SER A 30 21.93 -23.79 14.40
C SER A 30 20.68 -24.26 13.70
N LEU A 31 19.58 -24.47 14.43
CA LEU A 31 18.27 -24.80 13.89
C LEU A 31 17.67 -23.62 13.11
N SER A 32 17.79 -22.40 13.62
CA SER A 32 17.39 -21.18 12.92
C SER A 32 18.10 -21.06 11.58
N THR A 33 19.43 -21.19 11.58
CA THR A 33 20.24 -21.14 10.35
C THR A 33 19.93 -22.28 9.37
N ALA A 34 19.55 -23.45 9.87
CA ALA A 34 19.14 -24.59 9.03
C ALA A 34 17.70 -24.40 8.48
N LEU A 35 16.81 -23.82 9.27
CA LEU A 35 15.43 -23.51 8.85
C LEU A 35 15.41 -22.33 7.87
N ASP A 36 16.27 -21.35 8.05
CA ASP A 36 16.45 -20.25 7.08
C ASP A 36 16.93 -20.78 5.72
N LYS A 37 17.77 -21.81 5.71
CA LYS A 37 18.22 -22.48 4.47
C LYS A 37 17.15 -23.35 3.82
N LEU A 38 16.23 -23.93 4.61
CA LEU A 38 15.18 -24.83 4.11
C LEU A 38 13.90 -24.10 3.72
N ASN A 39 13.60 -22.95 4.36
CA ASN A 39 12.35 -22.22 4.16
C ASN A 39 12.38 -21.20 3.02
N LEU A 40 13.55 -20.78 2.55
CA LEU A 40 13.65 -19.71 1.55
C LEU A 40 13.02 -20.08 0.20
N ASP A 41 13.08 -21.34 -0.20
CA ASP A 41 12.47 -21.79 -1.47
C ASP A 41 10.98 -22.14 -1.31
N TYR A 42 10.58 -22.66 -0.16
CA TYR A 42 9.19 -23.07 0.09
C TYR A 42 8.25 -21.89 0.35
N VAL A 43 8.71 -20.88 1.06
CA VAL A 43 7.94 -19.63 1.30
C VAL A 43 7.80 -18.82 0.01
N ARG A 44 8.77 -18.88 -0.89
CA ARG A 44 8.69 -18.25 -2.22
C ARG A 44 7.60 -18.87 -3.10
N ASP A 45 7.45 -20.20 -3.10
CA ASP A 45 6.43 -20.88 -3.92
C ASP A 45 5.00 -20.67 -3.40
N LEU A 46 4.84 -20.42 -2.09
CA LEU A 46 3.51 -20.15 -1.49
C LEU A 46 3.04 -18.71 -1.70
N ASN A 47 3.94 -17.77 -1.97
CA ASN A 47 3.65 -16.34 -2.09
C ASN A 47 3.75 -15.81 -3.53
N ALA A 48 3.99 -16.66 -4.51
CA ALA A 48 4.20 -16.25 -5.90
C ALA A 48 2.96 -15.59 -6.57
N ASP A 49 1.79 -15.67 -5.97
CA ASP A 49 0.55 -15.07 -6.46
C ASP A 49 0.01 -13.93 -5.58
N GLN A 50 0.69 -13.55 -4.50
CA GLN A 50 0.28 -12.43 -3.66
C GLN A 50 1.16 -11.21 -3.95
N THR A 51 0.63 -10.27 -4.68
CA THR A 51 1.19 -8.94 -4.87
C THR A 51 1.01 -8.15 -3.57
N TYR A 52 2.03 -8.12 -2.74
CA TYR A 52 2.11 -7.18 -1.61
C TYR A 52 2.55 -5.82 -2.17
N ILE A 53 1.81 -4.78 -1.85
CA ILE A 53 2.00 -3.43 -2.37
C ILE A 53 2.53 -2.56 -1.22
N TRP A 54 3.65 -1.86 -1.42
CA TRP A 54 4.43 -1.12 -0.40
C TRP A 54 4.55 -1.84 0.93
N GLY A 55 4.64 -3.09 0.93
CA GLY A 55 4.57 -3.90 2.14
C GLY A 55 4.07 -3.14 3.36
N TRP A 56 3.23 -3.73 4.14
CA TRP A 56 2.66 -3.14 5.37
C TRP A 56 3.58 -2.15 6.11
N VAL A 57 4.93 -2.41 6.11
CA VAL A 57 5.94 -1.57 6.78
C VAL A 57 6.00 -0.16 6.19
N GLY A 58 5.94 -0.01 4.87
CA GLY A 58 5.98 1.30 4.21
C GLY A 58 4.75 2.13 4.54
N HIS A 59 3.54 1.55 4.43
CA HIS A 59 2.29 2.23 4.78
C HIS A 59 2.25 2.62 6.25
N TYR A 60 2.65 1.73 7.15
CA TYR A 60 2.70 2.03 8.58
C TYR A 60 3.71 3.14 8.89
N ALA A 61 4.85 3.17 8.22
CA ALA A 61 5.84 4.23 8.41
C ALA A 61 5.31 5.60 8.00
N ILE A 62 4.61 5.69 6.87
CA ILE A 62 3.94 6.93 6.41
C ILE A 62 2.84 7.33 7.40
N GLY A 63 1.99 6.40 7.84
CA GLY A 63 0.92 6.65 8.79
C GLY A 63 1.41 7.15 10.15
N ARG A 64 2.50 6.57 10.66
CA ARG A 64 3.14 7.00 11.91
C ARG A 64 3.75 8.40 11.83
N GLY A 65 4.09 8.89 10.64
CA GLY A 65 4.58 10.25 10.41
C GLY A 65 3.49 11.33 10.51
N LEU A 66 2.20 10.99 10.41
CA LEU A 66 1.08 11.93 10.36
C LEU A 66 1.03 12.98 11.49
N PRO A 67 1.26 12.65 12.78
CA PRO A 67 1.18 13.63 13.86
C PRO A 67 2.34 14.63 13.90
N VAL A 68 3.38 14.46 13.08
CA VAL A 68 4.65 15.19 13.18
C VAL A 68 4.67 16.52 12.41
N PRO A 69 4.13 16.66 11.16
CA PRO A 69 4.26 17.89 10.40
C PRO A 69 3.41 19.04 10.98
N THR A 70 4.02 19.81 11.87
CA THR A 70 3.33 20.94 12.57
C THR A 70 3.02 22.12 11.66
N ASP A 71 3.69 22.22 10.53
CA ASP A 71 3.47 23.25 9.51
C ASP A 71 2.35 22.92 8.52
N LEU A 72 1.91 21.65 8.49
CA LEU A 72 0.82 21.16 7.65
C LEU A 72 -0.45 20.87 8.45
N VAL A 73 -0.33 20.16 9.57
CA VAL A 73 -1.45 19.91 10.49
C VAL A 73 -1.50 21.05 11.51
N VAL A 74 -2.20 22.11 11.16
CA VAL A 74 -2.29 23.33 11.96
C VAL A 74 -3.27 23.18 13.13
N SER A 75 -4.37 22.44 12.95
CA SER A 75 -5.35 22.18 13.99
C SER A 75 -4.74 21.33 15.12
N GLN A 76 -4.78 21.88 16.35
CA GLN A 76 -4.35 21.13 17.53
C GLN A 76 -5.33 19.99 17.86
N ASP A 77 -6.61 20.17 17.56
CA ASP A 77 -7.64 19.16 17.82
C ASP A 77 -7.47 17.97 16.88
N LEU A 78 -7.20 18.21 15.58
CA LEU A 78 -6.84 17.13 14.65
C LEU A 78 -5.61 16.35 15.12
N ARG A 79 -4.57 17.03 15.58
CA ARG A 79 -3.37 16.35 16.10
C ARG A 79 -3.68 15.48 17.31
N THR A 80 -4.50 15.98 18.23
CA THR A 80 -4.91 15.23 19.42
C THR A 80 -5.70 13.99 19.01
N PHE A 81 -6.67 14.16 18.11
CA PHE A 81 -7.47 13.06 17.56
C PHE A 81 -6.62 11.97 16.90
N LEU A 82 -5.69 12.38 16.00
CA LEU A 82 -4.80 11.42 15.33
C LEU A 82 -3.89 10.68 16.31
N LYS A 83 -3.32 11.39 17.29
CA LYS A 83 -2.47 10.77 18.32
C LYS A 83 -3.24 9.80 19.20
N GLY A 84 -4.47 10.13 19.57
CA GLY A 84 -5.33 9.28 20.40
C GLY A 84 -5.74 7.98 19.71
N ASN A 85 -5.67 7.95 18.37
CA ASN A 85 -6.08 6.80 17.53
C ASN A 85 -4.92 6.21 16.71
N LEU A 86 -3.66 6.52 17.05
CA LEU A 86 -2.51 6.19 16.21
C LEU A 86 -2.35 4.70 15.95
N ASP A 87 -2.58 3.85 16.95
CA ASP A 87 -2.45 2.39 16.82
C ASP A 87 -3.54 1.79 15.92
N SER A 88 -4.71 2.44 15.83
CA SER A 88 -5.74 2.05 14.87
C SER A 88 -5.40 2.48 13.44
N LEU A 89 -4.65 3.55 13.27
CA LEU A 89 -4.19 4.02 11.95
C LEU A 89 -3.08 3.15 11.40
N ALA A 90 -2.03 2.91 12.19
CA ALA A 90 -0.84 2.19 11.77
C ALA A 90 -0.15 1.55 12.98
N VAL A 91 0.24 0.29 12.89
CA VAL A 91 1.04 -0.38 13.94
C VAL A 91 2.50 0.09 13.88
N GLU A 92 3.26 -0.17 14.94
CA GLU A 92 4.71 0.03 14.90
C GLU A 92 5.33 -0.91 13.86
N PRO A 93 6.14 -0.41 12.92
CA PRO A 93 6.70 -1.23 11.87
C PRO A 93 7.56 -2.40 12.36
N ASP A 94 8.26 -2.25 13.49
CA ASP A 94 9.01 -3.34 14.11
C ASP A 94 8.09 -4.48 14.55
N GLN A 95 6.89 -4.15 15.07
CA GLN A 95 5.89 -5.15 15.44
C GLN A 95 5.32 -5.83 14.19
N ALA A 96 5.13 -5.08 13.11
CA ALA A 96 4.67 -5.62 11.85
C ALA A 96 5.67 -6.61 11.23
N LEU A 97 6.97 -6.34 11.31
CA LEU A 97 8.02 -7.22 10.82
C LEU A 97 8.11 -8.55 11.59
N ASP A 98 7.76 -8.54 12.87
CA ASP A 98 7.89 -9.72 13.75
C ASP A 98 6.59 -10.53 13.90
N ASN A 99 5.44 -9.88 13.69
CA ASN A 99 4.13 -10.48 13.90
C ASN A 99 3.21 -10.11 12.74
N ASP A 100 2.91 -11.07 11.88
CA ASP A 100 1.81 -10.89 10.95
C ASP A 100 0.47 -11.02 11.70
N PRO A 101 -0.24 -9.93 12.04
CA PRO A 101 -1.51 -9.99 12.75
C PRO A 101 -2.63 -10.60 11.89
N ARG A 102 -2.37 -10.79 10.60
CA ARG A 102 -3.33 -11.20 9.57
C ARG A 102 -3.56 -12.70 9.53
N VAL A 103 -2.63 -13.50 10.06
CA VAL A 103 -2.73 -14.96 9.95
C VAL A 103 -3.81 -15.49 10.86
N GLN A 104 -4.97 -15.79 10.26
CA GLN A 104 -5.98 -16.63 10.89
C GLN A 104 -5.62 -18.08 10.62
N THR A 105 -5.79 -18.92 11.63
CA THR A 105 -5.61 -20.36 11.47
C THR A 105 -6.96 -21.05 11.54
N LYS A 106 -7.01 -22.31 11.13
CA LYS A 106 -8.22 -23.13 11.28
C LYS A 106 -8.64 -23.27 12.75
N GLU A 107 -7.66 -23.20 13.65
CA GLU A 107 -7.83 -23.30 15.09
C GLU A 107 -8.32 -21.98 15.70
N ASP A 108 -8.00 -20.85 15.09
CA ASP A 108 -8.48 -19.51 15.48
C ASP A 108 -9.00 -18.76 14.24
N PRO A 109 -10.26 -19.01 13.85
CA PRO A 109 -10.87 -18.36 12.70
C PRO A 109 -11.41 -16.96 13.02
N THR A 110 -11.20 -16.44 14.22
CA THR A 110 -11.73 -15.14 14.63
C THR A 110 -11.11 -14.02 13.77
N PRO A 111 -11.91 -13.19 13.11
CA PRO A 111 -11.41 -12.02 12.40
C PRO A 111 -10.62 -11.13 13.35
N ARG A 112 -9.40 -10.76 12.94
CA ARG A 112 -8.56 -9.85 13.71
C ARG A 112 -8.65 -8.46 13.15
N PHE A 113 -8.47 -7.47 14.00
CA PHE A 113 -8.35 -6.09 13.58
C PHE A 113 -7.12 -5.93 12.67
N VAL A 114 -7.32 -5.25 11.55
CA VAL A 114 -6.26 -4.81 10.64
C VAL A 114 -6.16 -3.31 10.77
N ALA A 115 -4.98 -2.78 11.04
CA ALA A 115 -4.78 -1.33 11.12
C ALA A 115 -5.15 -0.67 9.77
N LEU A 116 -5.77 0.50 9.84
CA LEU A 116 -6.46 1.11 8.71
C LEU A 116 -5.57 1.35 7.50
N ALA A 117 -4.29 1.65 7.71
CA ALA A 117 -3.31 1.81 6.63
C ALA A 117 -3.12 0.54 5.79
N ASP A 118 -3.51 -0.62 6.30
CA ASP A 118 -3.32 -1.91 5.61
C ASP A 118 -4.66 -2.57 5.21
N VAL A 119 -5.78 -1.96 5.57
CA VAL A 119 -7.13 -2.45 5.22
C VAL A 119 -7.33 -2.55 3.69
N PRO A 120 -6.90 -1.59 2.85
CA PRO A 120 -7.06 -1.70 1.41
C PRO A 120 -6.44 -2.97 0.82
N ASP A 121 -5.24 -3.33 1.23
CA ASP A 121 -4.57 -4.53 0.75
C ASP A 121 -5.09 -5.80 1.40
N ASN A 122 -5.26 -5.80 2.71
CA ASN A 122 -5.47 -7.02 3.47
C ASN A 122 -6.93 -7.37 3.72
N VAL A 123 -7.85 -6.44 3.53
CA VAL A 123 -9.30 -6.69 3.66
C VAL A 123 -10.01 -6.48 2.33
N TRP A 124 -9.76 -5.34 1.67
CA TRP A 124 -10.52 -4.97 0.47
C TRP A 124 -10.04 -5.68 -0.80
N LYS A 125 -8.75 -5.65 -1.06
CA LYS A 125 -8.15 -6.25 -2.26
C LYS A 125 -7.87 -7.75 -2.08
N SER A 126 -7.31 -8.12 -0.94
CA SER A 126 -6.92 -9.49 -0.63
C SER A 126 -7.88 -10.19 0.32
N ASN A 127 -7.74 -11.50 0.40
CA ASN A 127 -8.55 -12.39 1.21
C ASN A 127 -7.89 -12.68 2.56
N VAL A 128 -7.36 -11.68 3.25
CA VAL A 128 -6.58 -11.94 4.47
C VAL A 128 -7.45 -12.38 5.64
N ASN A 129 -8.70 -11.95 5.68
CA ASN A 129 -9.70 -12.43 6.65
C ASN A 129 -10.30 -13.78 6.25
N PHE A 130 -9.52 -14.65 5.58
CA PHE A 130 -10.03 -15.95 5.21
C PHE A 130 -9.43 -17.08 6.03
N ILE A 131 -10.27 -18.06 6.22
CA ILE A 131 -9.89 -19.32 6.82
C ILE A 131 -9.20 -20.14 5.71
N VAL A 132 -7.95 -20.54 5.95
CA VAL A 132 -7.30 -21.53 5.10
C VAL A 132 -7.92 -22.88 5.39
N VAL A 133 -8.76 -23.36 4.49
CA VAL A 133 -9.32 -24.72 4.55
C VAL A 133 -8.51 -25.61 3.64
N LYS A 134 -8.02 -26.73 4.17
CA LYS A 134 -7.40 -27.76 3.32
C LYS A 134 -8.49 -28.63 2.72
N ASP A 135 -8.41 -28.86 1.41
CA ASP A 135 -9.23 -29.87 0.73
C ASP A 135 -8.80 -31.30 1.13
N ALA A 136 -9.54 -32.29 0.61
CA ALA A 136 -9.24 -33.71 0.87
C ALA A 136 -7.87 -34.13 0.34
N GLN A 137 -7.27 -33.37 -0.58
CA GLN A 137 -5.94 -33.59 -1.18
C GLN A 137 -4.85 -32.81 -0.43
N GLY A 138 -5.21 -32.00 0.59
CA GLY A 138 -4.28 -31.22 1.40
C GLY A 138 -3.92 -29.86 0.80
N HIS A 139 -4.56 -29.42 -0.31
CA HIS A 139 -4.35 -28.10 -0.88
C HIS A 139 -5.07 -27.03 -0.05
N ASN A 140 -4.43 -25.88 0.08
CA ASN A 140 -5.03 -24.74 0.77
C ASN A 140 -6.09 -24.07 -0.11
N HIS A 141 -7.29 -23.93 0.40
CA HIS A 141 -8.35 -23.12 -0.17
C HIS A 141 -8.65 -21.93 0.74
N HIS A 142 -8.83 -20.78 0.12
CA HIS A 142 -9.11 -19.54 0.80
C HIS A 142 -10.59 -19.22 0.67
N GLN A 143 -11.24 -18.93 1.80
CA GLN A 143 -12.63 -18.45 1.81
C GLN A 143 -12.62 -16.94 1.86
N THR A 144 -13.47 -16.32 1.04
CA THR A 144 -13.65 -14.87 0.99
C THR A 144 -14.11 -14.35 2.36
N GLY A 145 -13.36 -13.41 2.93
CA GLY A 145 -13.73 -12.76 4.17
C GLY A 145 -14.77 -11.66 3.97
N PRO A 146 -15.44 -11.23 5.05
CA PRO A 146 -16.28 -10.03 5.01
C PRO A 146 -15.43 -8.82 4.60
N GLY A 147 -16.01 -7.89 3.88
CA GLY A 147 -15.32 -6.67 3.43
C GLY A 147 -14.48 -6.81 2.15
N GLN A 148 -14.24 -8.02 1.65
CA GLN A 148 -13.49 -8.19 0.41
C GLN A 148 -14.21 -7.54 -0.77
N ARG A 149 -13.44 -6.78 -1.57
CA ARG A 149 -13.90 -6.02 -2.74
C ARG A 149 -13.19 -6.47 -4.03
N GLY A 150 -12.06 -7.15 -3.90
CA GLY A 150 -11.35 -7.82 -4.98
C GLY A 150 -11.08 -6.95 -6.20
N GLN A 151 -11.64 -7.34 -7.33
CA GLN A 151 -11.42 -6.69 -8.62
C GLN A 151 -11.86 -5.22 -8.67
N THR A 152 -12.78 -4.77 -7.81
CA THR A 152 -13.24 -3.39 -7.76
C THR A 152 -12.31 -2.50 -6.96
N ASP A 153 -11.55 -3.05 -6.00
CA ASP A 153 -10.58 -2.26 -5.23
C ASP A 153 -9.21 -2.21 -5.89
N ASN A 154 -8.78 -3.30 -6.52
CA ASN A 154 -7.43 -3.41 -7.05
C ASN A 154 -7.00 -2.25 -7.98
N PRO A 155 -7.85 -1.72 -8.91
CA PRO A 155 -7.45 -0.56 -9.72
C PRO A 155 -7.19 0.71 -8.92
N ASN A 156 -7.77 0.83 -7.72
CA ASN A 156 -7.63 2.04 -6.90
C ASN A 156 -6.21 2.21 -6.30
N HIS A 157 -5.37 1.18 -6.37
CA HIS A 157 -3.98 1.19 -5.92
C HIS A 157 -2.99 1.70 -6.97
N PHE A 158 -3.42 1.85 -8.22
CA PHE A 158 -2.53 2.10 -9.36
C PHE A 158 -2.89 3.36 -10.14
N ALA A 159 -1.88 3.87 -10.86
CA ALA A 159 -2.04 4.96 -11.80
C ALA A 159 -0.97 4.84 -12.91
N ASP A 160 -1.09 3.81 -13.77
CA ASP A 160 -0.11 3.50 -14.83
C ASP A 160 -0.19 4.52 -15.97
N LEU A 161 0.45 5.68 -15.76
CA LEU A 161 0.31 6.84 -16.62
C LEU A 161 1.58 7.19 -17.41
N ASP A 162 2.63 6.41 -17.28
CA ASP A 162 3.96 6.68 -17.81
C ASP A 162 4.19 6.19 -19.25
N LEU A 163 3.16 5.69 -19.93
CA LEU A 163 3.23 5.40 -21.35
C LEU A 163 2.95 6.65 -22.19
N PRO A 164 3.62 6.81 -23.35
CA PRO A 164 3.35 7.90 -24.28
C PRO A 164 1.89 7.88 -24.78
N TYR A 165 1.25 9.05 -24.82
CA TYR A 165 -0.14 9.21 -25.26
C TYR A 165 -0.29 10.20 -26.39
N LEU A 166 0.17 11.45 -26.24
CA LEU A 166 0.09 12.49 -27.26
C LEU A 166 1.49 12.99 -27.63
N GLY A 167 1.91 12.69 -28.84
CA GLY A 167 3.27 12.97 -29.28
C GLY A 167 4.29 12.18 -28.43
N ASN A 168 5.23 12.88 -27.82
CA ASN A 168 6.26 12.28 -26.96
C ASN A 168 5.93 12.41 -25.46
N LYS A 169 4.75 12.94 -25.09
CA LYS A 169 4.37 13.13 -23.70
C LYS A 169 3.65 11.89 -23.17
N THR A 170 4.00 11.54 -21.96
CA THR A 170 3.26 10.53 -21.17
C THR A 170 1.91 11.10 -20.71
N PHE A 171 0.99 10.22 -20.37
CA PHE A 171 -0.30 10.69 -19.84
C PHE A 171 -0.14 11.33 -18.46
N LEU A 172 0.88 10.94 -17.69
CA LEU A 172 1.23 11.58 -16.43
C LEU A 172 1.63 13.05 -16.63
N GLU A 173 2.52 13.32 -17.59
CA GLU A 173 2.94 14.70 -17.92
C GLU A 173 1.75 15.57 -18.34
N LEU A 174 0.82 15.01 -19.12
CA LEU A 174 -0.39 15.71 -19.52
C LEU A 174 -1.32 16.02 -18.33
N ASN A 175 -1.46 15.09 -17.38
CA ASN A 175 -2.23 15.33 -16.17
C ASN A 175 -1.61 16.41 -15.28
N VAL A 176 -0.28 16.50 -15.22
CA VAL A 176 0.44 17.57 -14.50
C VAL A 176 0.28 18.94 -15.18
N GLU A 177 0.38 18.98 -16.51
CA GLU A 177 0.33 20.23 -17.28
C GLU A 177 -1.07 20.84 -17.37
N ASP A 178 -2.09 20.00 -17.58
CA ASP A 178 -3.47 20.43 -17.76
C ASP A 178 -4.43 19.45 -17.05
N PRO A 179 -4.46 19.49 -15.70
CA PRO A 179 -5.30 18.59 -14.93
C PRO A 179 -6.80 18.77 -15.23
N ASP A 180 -7.24 19.99 -15.52
CA ASP A 180 -8.65 20.25 -15.81
C ASP A 180 -9.13 19.52 -17.09
N LYS A 181 -8.23 19.23 -18.00
CA LYS A 181 -8.51 18.49 -19.22
C LYS A 181 -8.32 16.99 -19.06
N TYR A 182 -7.29 16.55 -18.34
CA TYR A 182 -6.87 15.15 -18.34
C TYR A 182 -7.18 14.40 -17.05
N LEU A 183 -7.30 15.08 -15.90
CA LEU A 183 -7.61 14.44 -14.62
C LEU A 183 -9.13 14.27 -14.43
N ASN A 184 -9.71 13.43 -15.25
CA ASN A 184 -11.10 13.02 -15.13
C ASN A 184 -11.30 11.58 -15.64
N PRO A 185 -12.33 10.84 -15.17
CA PRO A 185 -12.53 9.44 -15.51
C PRO A 185 -12.63 9.18 -17.02
N LYS A 186 -13.32 10.05 -17.78
CA LYS A 186 -13.45 9.90 -19.24
C LYS A 186 -12.13 9.98 -19.98
N ALA A 187 -11.26 10.94 -19.61
CA ALA A 187 -9.95 11.07 -20.23
C ALA A 187 -9.08 9.85 -19.92
N TRP A 188 -9.16 9.30 -18.71
CA TRP A 188 -8.43 8.11 -18.30
C TRP A 188 -8.92 6.86 -19.02
N ILE A 189 -10.24 6.67 -19.13
CA ILE A 189 -10.84 5.57 -19.92
C ILE A 189 -10.38 5.65 -21.38
N ALA A 190 -10.39 6.85 -21.98
CA ALA A 190 -9.92 7.06 -23.36
C ALA A 190 -8.41 6.75 -23.51
N TYR A 191 -7.60 7.16 -22.56
CA TYR A 191 -6.18 6.81 -22.52
C TYR A 191 -5.97 5.31 -22.49
N PHE A 192 -6.55 4.60 -21.54
CA PHE A 192 -6.40 3.15 -21.42
C PHE A 192 -6.97 2.40 -22.64
N ALA A 193 -8.10 2.85 -23.18
CA ALA A 193 -8.64 2.29 -24.42
C ALA A 193 -7.68 2.44 -25.61
N SER A 194 -6.91 3.53 -25.66
CA SER A 194 -5.92 3.74 -26.73
C SER A 194 -4.73 2.78 -26.65
N LEU A 195 -4.49 2.17 -25.51
CA LEU A 195 -3.39 1.24 -25.27
C LEU A 195 -3.80 -0.23 -25.41
N LYS A 196 -5.08 -0.50 -25.72
CA LYS A 196 -5.64 -1.86 -25.72
C LYS A 196 -4.81 -2.87 -26.54
N ASP A 197 -4.43 -2.52 -27.79
CA ASP A 197 -3.68 -3.44 -28.67
C ASP A 197 -2.30 -3.79 -28.07
N ARG A 198 -1.67 -2.85 -27.38
CA ARG A 198 -0.40 -3.07 -26.68
C ARG A 198 -0.56 -4.05 -25.52
N PHE A 199 -1.63 -3.88 -24.78
CA PHE A 199 -1.97 -4.70 -23.66
C PHE A 199 -2.35 -6.12 -24.06
N ASP A 200 -3.20 -6.26 -25.06
CA ASP A 200 -3.56 -7.57 -25.61
C ASP A 200 -2.30 -8.34 -26.05
N LYS A 201 -1.32 -7.65 -26.69
CA LYS A 201 -0.05 -8.26 -27.06
C LYS A 201 0.76 -8.73 -25.85
N TRP A 202 0.79 -7.94 -24.76
CA TRP A 202 1.48 -8.34 -23.54
C TRP A 202 0.79 -9.53 -22.85
N ASP A 203 -0.54 -9.50 -22.76
CA ASP A 203 -1.34 -10.57 -22.21
C ASP A 203 -1.11 -11.89 -22.98
N ASP A 204 -1.14 -11.83 -24.32
CA ASP A 204 -0.85 -12.97 -25.18
C ASP A 204 0.58 -13.50 -24.97
N THR A 205 1.58 -12.63 -24.85
CA THR A 205 2.97 -12.98 -24.65
C THR A 205 3.18 -13.70 -23.32
N LEU A 206 2.54 -13.19 -22.25
CA LEU A 206 2.69 -13.72 -20.89
C LEU A 206 1.75 -14.90 -20.60
N GLY A 207 0.74 -15.13 -21.48
CA GLY A 207 -0.29 -16.15 -21.28
C GLY A 207 -1.16 -15.90 -20.05
N ARG A 208 -1.23 -14.64 -19.61
CA ARG A 208 -2.05 -14.19 -18.47
C ARG A 208 -2.38 -12.70 -18.63
N PRO A 209 -3.49 -12.24 -18.05
CA PRO A 209 -3.75 -10.81 -17.98
C PRO A 209 -2.63 -10.10 -17.22
N HIS A 210 -1.99 -9.14 -17.87
CA HIS A 210 -0.97 -8.27 -17.27
C HIS A 210 -1.58 -6.96 -16.81
N SER A 211 -2.68 -6.59 -17.41
CA SER A 211 -3.14 -5.22 -17.54
C SER A 211 -4.56 -4.98 -17.03
N LYS A 212 -5.08 -5.79 -16.12
CA LYS A 212 -6.48 -5.62 -15.68
C LYS A 212 -6.75 -4.36 -14.85
N HIS A 213 -5.72 -3.55 -14.52
CA HIS A 213 -5.87 -2.67 -13.37
C HIS A 213 -5.16 -1.32 -13.53
N TRP A 214 -5.37 -0.66 -14.59
CA TRP A 214 -4.71 0.57 -15.06
C TRP A 214 -4.75 1.77 -14.13
N GLY A 215 -5.60 1.72 -13.14
CA GLY A 215 -5.57 2.68 -12.08
C GLY A 215 -6.74 3.64 -12.00
N ALA A 216 -7.06 3.97 -10.75
CA ALA A 216 -8.02 5.00 -10.38
C ALA A 216 -7.54 5.74 -9.12
N LEU A 217 -6.28 5.59 -8.75
CA LEU A 217 -5.69 6.04 -7.48
C LEU A 217 -6.03 7.51 -7.12
N PRO A 218 -5.86 8.52 -8.00
CA PRO A 218 -6.21 9.90 -7.64
C PRO A 218 -7.70 10.09 -7.38
N PHE A 219 -8.55 9.35 -8.06
CA PHE A 219 -10.00 9.42 -7.87
C PHE A 219 -10.41 8.77 -6.54
N ARG A 220 -9.73 7.69 -6.16
CA ARG A 220 -9.93 7.08 -4.84
C ARG A 220 -9.58 8.04 -3.71
N VAL A 221 -8.49 8.78 -3.84
CA VAL A 221 -8.09 9.81 -2.86
C VAL A 221 -9.13 10.94 -2.79
N HIS A 222 -9.67 11.39 -3.92
CA HIS A 222 -10.78 12.36 -3.94
C HIS A 222 -12.00 11.84 -3.17
N GLN A 223 -12.43 10.62 -3.45
CA GLN A 223 -13.56 9.99 -2.76
C GLN A 223 -13.34 9.95 -1.24
N LEU A 224 -12.17 9.51 -0.80
CA LEU A 224 -11.83 9.42 0.62
C LEU A 224 -11.78 10.81 1.28
N PHE A 225 -11.27 11.82 0.57
CA PHE A 225 -11.31 13.21 1.05
C PHE A 225 -12.76 13.67 1.31
N ASP A 226 -13.65 13.45 0.35
CA ASP A 226 -15.06 13.85 0.48
C ASP A 226 -15.79 13.08 1.58
N VAL A 227 -15.49 11.78 1.76
CA VAL A 227 -16.01 10.99 2.89
C VAL A 227 -15.52 11.55 4.23
N MET A 228 -14.22 11.85 4.35
CA MET A 228 -13.66 12.47 5.56
C MET A 228 -14.33 13.80 5.89
N LYS A 229 -14.47 14.67 4.88
CA LYS A 229 -15.18 15.96 5.01
C LYS A 229 -16.64 15.77 5.46
N ALA A 230 -17.37 14.84 4.82
CA ALA A 230 -18.75 14.56 5.18
C ALA A 230 -18.89 13.99 6.60
N ALA A 231 -18.00 13.09 7.00
CA ALA A 231 -17.94 12.53 8.34
C ALA A 231 -17.66 13.61 9.40
N ALA A 232 -16.72 14.50 9.14
CA ALA A 232 -16.42 15.63 10.03
C ALA A 232 -17.61 16.59 10.13
N LEU A 233 -18.31 16.90 9.03
CA LEU A 233 -19.56 17.71 9.05
C LEU A 233 -20.66 17.06 9.86
N ALA A 234 -20.77 15.72 9.80
CA ALA A 234 -21.77 14.95 10.54
C ALA A 234 -21.41 14.71 12.02
N GLY A 235 -20.19 15.06 12.44
CA GLY A 235 -19.70 14.73 13.78
C GLY A 235 -19.48 13.22 13.99
N ASP A 236 -19.09 12.49 12.95
CA ASP A 236 -18.85 11.05 12.98
C ASP A 236 -17.33 10.74 13.01
N PRO A 237 -16.74 10.58 14.20
CA PRO A 237 -15.33 10.29 14.35
C PRO A 237 -14.94 8.89 13.82
N LYS A 238 -15.86 7.92 13.83
CA LYS A 238 -15.60 6.55 13.40
C LYS A 238 -15.40 6.51 11.88
N LEU A 239 -16.33 7.08 11.12
CA LEU A 239 -16.23 7.16 9.67
C LEU A 239 -15.06 8.05 9.23
N LEU A 240 -14.83 9.16 9.93
CA LEU A 240 -13.69 10.03 9.70
C LEU A 240 -12.36 9.29 9.83
N LEU A 241 -12.20 8.52 10.92
CA LEU A 241 -10.98 7.76 11.17
C LEU A 241 -10.83 6.60 10.17
N CYS A 242 -11.91 5.88 9.88
CA CYS A 242 -11.90 4.79 8.90
C CYS A 242 -11.46 5.28 7.51
N ALA A 243 -12.08 6.33 6.99
CA ALA A 243 -11.74 6.89 5.68
C ALA A 243 -10.33 7.47 5.66
N GLY A 244 -9.96 8.22 6.69
CA GLY A 244 -8.63 8.81 6.76
C GLY A 244 -7.52 7.79 7.00
N GLY A 245 -7.77 6.76 7.77
CA GLY A 245 -6.79 5.70 7.99
C GLY A 245 -6.54 4.87 6.72
N THR A 246 -7.61 4.53 5.98
CA THR A 246 -7.46 3.86 4.67
C THR A 246 -6.83 4.76 3.60
N LEU A 247 -6.98 6.09 3.72
CA LEU A 247 -6.29 7.05 2.85
C LEU A 247 -4.76 6.98 2.97
N ILE A 248 -4.22 6.59 4.15
CA ILE A 248 -2.77 6.39 4.35
C ILE A 248 -2.21 5.46 3.28
N HIS A 249 -2.93 4.37 3.02
CA HIS A 249 -2.55 3.36 2.04
C HIS A 249 -2.40 3.95 0.64
N TYR A 250 -3.45 4.57 0.13
CA TYR A 250 -3.47 5.09 -1.25
C TYR A 250 -2.47 6.26 -1.46
N VAL A 251 -2.22 7.08 -0.43
CA VAL A 251 -1.15 8.07 -0.52
C VAL A 251 0.23 7.40 -0.47
N GLY A 252 0.37 6.32 0.28
CA GLY A 252 1.54 5.45 0.23
C GLY A 252 1.79 4.88 -1.16
N ASP A 253 0.76 4.33 -1.79
CA ASP A 253 0.81 3.84 -3.18
C ASP A 253 1.27 4.94 -4.15
N ALA A 254 0.78 6.17 -3.99
CA ALA A 254 1.17 7.29 -4.83
C ALA A 254 2.65 7.68 -4.73
N CYS A 255 3.33 7.35 -3.63
CA CYS A 255 4.77 7.55 -3.49
C CYS A 255 5.59 6.28 -3.73
N GLN A 256 4.97 5.19 -4.20
CA GLN A 256 5.66 3.99 -4.67
C GLN A 256 5.82 4.07 -6.21
N PRO A 257 7.05 4.16 -6.73
CA PRO A 257 7.28 4.42 -8.15
C PRO A 257 6.63 3.41 -9.10
N LEU A 258 6.57 2.14 -8.70
CA LEU A 258 6.02 1.06 -9.52
C LEU A 258 4.49 1.02 -9.53
N HIS A 259 3.80 1.71 -8.59
CA HIS A 259 2.33 1.79 -8.58
C HIS A 259 1.76 2.76 -9.63
N ALA A 260 2.59 3.58 -10.23
CA ALA A 260 2.17 4.52 -11.25
C ALA A 260 2.85 4.23 -12.61
N SER A 261 3.31 2.98 -12.81
CA SER A 261 4.09 2.57 -13.97
C SER A 261 3.64 1.24 -14.55
N TYR A 262 3.59 1.17 -15.89
CA TYR A 262 3.41 -0.09 -16.61
C TYR A 262 4.52 -1.12 -16.31
N LEU A 263 5.60 -0.68 -15.68
CA LEU A 263 6.72 -1.52 -15.24
C LEU A 263 6.51 -2.16 -13.87
N SER A 264 5.31 -2.06 -13.30
CA SER A 264 5.01 -2.49 -11.93
C SER A 264 5.49 -3.90 -11.59
N GLN A 265 5.44 -4.84 -12.53
CA GLN A 265 5.93 -6.22 -12.36
C GLN A 265 7.19 -6.52 -13.20
N GLY A 266 7.79 -5.50 -13.79
CA GLY A 266 8.87 -5.56 -14.77
C GLY A 266 8.42 -5.16 -16.17
N ASP A 267 9.37 -5.09 -17.10
CA ASP A 267 9.08 -4.69 -18.48
C ASP A 267 8.36 -5.80 -19.25
N PRO A 268 7.10 -5.59 -19.70
CA PRO A 268 6.35 -6.59 -20.46
C PRO A 268 6.96 -6.92 -21.83
N ASP A 269 7.78 -6.03 -22.37
CA ASP A 269 8.51 -6.26 -23.62
C ASP A 269 9.86 -6.98 -23.38
N ASP A 270 10.32 -7.14 -22.12
CA ASP A 270 11.53 -7.87 -21.75
C ASP A 270 11.22 -9.17 -21.01
N THR A 271 11.11 -10.25 -21.77
CA THR A 271 10.68 -11.57 -21.27
C THR A 271 11.75 -12.65 -21.44
N ILE A 272 11.64 -13.69 -20.62
CA ILE A 272 12.48 -14.89 -20.69
C ILE A 272 11.61 -16.14 -20.69
N GLN A 273 12.10 -17.22 -21.30
CA GLN A 273 11.46 -18.53 -21.13
C GLN A 273 11.90 -19.15 -19.80
N LYS A 274 10.94 -19.64 -19.02
CA LYS A 274 11.26 -20.39 -17.80
C LYS A 274 12.01 -21.68 -18.19
N PRO A 275 13.21 -21.94 -17.64
CA PRO A 275 13.98 -23.15 -17.96
C PRO A 275 13.15 -24.43 -17.77
N GLY A 276 13.12 -25.28 -18.79
CA GLY A 276 12.38 -26.56 -18.77
C GLY A 276 10.85 -26.41 -18.85
N SER A 277 10.34 -25.24 -19.25
CA SER A 277 8.90 -24.97 -19.35
C SER A 277 8.60 -24.16 -20.62
N THR A 278 7.34 -24.20 -21.08
CA THR A 278 6.82 -23.31 -22.13
C THR A 278 6.37 -21.96 -21.58
N LYS A 279 6.42 -21.75 -20.27
CA LYS A 279 5.94 -20.52 -19.62
C LYS A 279 6.91 -19.36 -19.89
N THR A 280 6.38 -18.26 -20.39
CA THR A 280 7.09 -16.98 -20.50
C THR A 280 6.98 -16.22 -19.17
N LEU A 281 8.08 -15.65 -18.72
CA LEU A 281 8.18 -14.83 -17.52
C LEU A 281 8.76 -13.46 -17.88
N LEU A 282 8.41 -12.44 -17.11
CA LEU A 282 9.11 -11.16 -17.15
C LEU A 282 10.56 -11.35 -16.68
N ARG A 283 11.53 -10.70 -17.36
CA ARG A 283 12.93 -10.77 -16.92
C ARG A 283 13.09 -10.22 -15.50
N ALA A 284 12.35 -9.18 -15.16
CA ALA A 284 12.37 -8.55 -13.85
C ALA A 284 11.31 -9.09 -12.87
N ASP A 285 10.77 -10.29 -13.12
CA ASP A 285 9.78 -10.91 -12.22
C ASP A 285 10.22 -10.84 -10.75
N GLY A 286 9.30 -10.40 -9.86
CA GLY A 286 9.56 -10.14 -8.44
C GLY A 286 10.14 -8.77 -8.10
N VAL A 287 10.30 -7.85 -9.07
CA VAL A 287 10.83 -6.49 -8.82
C VAL A 287 9.97 -5.71 -7.84
N HIS A 288 8.66 -5.84 -7.95
CA HIS A 288 7.70 -5.13 -7.11
C HIS A 288 7.94 -5.42 -5.63
N SER A 289 7.79 -6.68 -5.21
CA SER A 289 8.05 -7.07 -3.82
C SER A 289 9.52 -6.91 -3.40
N GLY A 290 10.45 -7.04 -4.34
CA GLY A 290 11.87 -6.80 -4.07
C GLY A 290 12.19 -5.36 -3.66
N TYR A 291 11.51 -4.40 -4.29
CA TYR A 291 11.68 -2.98 -3.96
C TYR A 291 10.90 -2.60 -2.71
N GLU A 292 9.63 -2.95 -2.62
CA GLU A 292 8.75 -2.43 -1.57
C GLU A 292 8.77 -3.23 -0.25
N ASP A 293 8.98 -4.56 -0.31
CA ASP A 293 9.03 -5.39 0.89
C ASP A 293 10.46 -5.63 1.34
N ASP A 294 11.25 -6.29 0.49
CA ASP A 294 12.57 -6.77 0.88
C ASP A 294 13.54 -5.62 1.18
N MET A 295 13.58 -4.61 0.31
CA MET A 295 14.45 -3.45 0.49
C MET A 295 14.00 -2.59 1.67
N ILE A 296 12.71 -2.33 1.84
CA ILE A 296 12.18 -1.54 2.95
C ILE A 296 12.40 -2.25 4.29
N ALA A 297 12.13 -3.56 4.37
CA ALA A 297 12.42 -4.36 5.57
C ALA A 297 13.91 -4.33 5.93
N TYR A 298 14.80 -4.39 4.93
CA TYR A 298 16.23 -4.22 5.15
C TYR A 298 16.56 -2.81 5.70
N GLY A 299 15.98 -1.78 5.11
CA GLY A 299 16.11 -0.38 5.55
C GLY A 299 15.72 -0.20 7.01
N TYR A 300 14.60 -0.77 7.40
CA TYR A 300 14.13 -0.76 8.80
C TYR A 300 15.09 -1.46 9.74
N ARG A 301 15.49 -2.69 9.42
CA ARG A 301 16.31 -3.53 10.31
C ARG A 301 17.77 -3.12 10.38
N GLN A 302 18.33 -2.51 9.34
CA GLN A 302 19.76 -2.34 9.18
C GLN A 302 20.20 -0.88 8.94
N LYS A 303 19.30 0.03 8.59
CA LYS A 303 19.63 1.39 8.12
C LYS A 303 18.88 2.49 8.89
N ASN A 304 18.21 2.17 9.99
CA ASN A 304 17.45 3.11 10.82
C ASN A 304 16.39 3.92 10.02
N LEU A 305 15.73 3.29 9.04
CA LEU A 305 14.80 3.96 8.15
C LEU A 305 13.76 4.80 8.93
N ALA A 306 13.19 4.30 10.02
CA ALA A 306 12.20 5.04 10.82
C ALA A 306 12.72 6.41 11.30
N LYS A 307 13.96 6.46 11.77
CA LYS A 307 14.58 7.69 12.27
C LYS A 307 14.86 8.67 11.12
N GLU A 308 15.45 8.18 10.04
CA GLU A 308 15.78 9.03 8.89
C GLU A 308 14.52 9.53 8.18
N LEU A 309 13.48 8.71 8.08
CA LEU A 309 12.16 9.11 7.58
C LEU A 309 11.55 10.21 8.45
N GLY A 310 11.52 10.04 9.78
CA GLY A 310 11.01 11.06 10.70
C GLY A 310 11.73 12.39 10.56
N LYS A 311 13.07 12.36 10.40
CA LYS A 311 13.89 13.55 10.11
C LYS A 311 13.50 14.19 8.77
N ALA A 312 13.42 13.39 7.70
CA ALA A 312 13.09 13.88 6.37
C ALA A 312 11.66 14.49 6.30
N ILE A 313 10.69 13.93 7.05
CA ILE A 313 9.35 14.51 7.17
C ILE A 313 9.41 15.92 7.79
N VAL A 314 10.18 16.10 8.86
CA VAL A 314 10.31 17.39 9.56
C VAL A 314 11.07 18.43 8.74
N GLU A 315 12.13 18.02 8.06
CA GLU A 315 12.98 18.89 7.24
C GLU A 315 12.37 19.20 5.85
N GLY A 316 11.37 18.43 5.41
CA GLY A 316 10.70 18.61 4.14
C GLY A 316 9.97 19.96 4.04
N THR A 317 9.89 20.48 2.82
CA THR A 317 9.26 21.80 2.53
C THR A 317 8.02 21.70 1.65
N ASP A 318 7.66 20.50 1.23
CA ASP A 318 6.49 20.25 0.38
C ASP A 318 5.20 20.66 1.08
N LYS A 319 4.41 21.55 0.45
CA LYS A 319 3.15 22.09 0.98
C LYS A 319 2.10 22.16 -0.12
N PRO A 320 1.49 21.03 -0.50
CA PRO A 320 0.45 21.04 -1.50
C PRO A 320 -0.75 21.90 -1.03
N LYS A 321 -1.31 22.67 -1.96
CA LYS A 321 -2.50 23.50 -1.69
C LYS A 321 -3.74 22.66 -1.96
N ILE A 322 -4.44 22.27 -0.89
CA ILE A 322 -5.61 21.42 -0.96
C ILE A 322 -6.78 22.12 -0.24
N VAL A 323 -7.90 22.22 -0.93
CA VAL A 323 -9.16 22.78 -0.42
C VAL A 323 -10.32 21.81 -0.68
N THR A 324 -10.28 21.09 -1.79
CA THR A 324 -11.32 20.16 -2.26
C THR A 324 -10.76 18.77 -2.52
N GLY A 325 -11.63 17.78 -2.70
CA GLY A 325 -11.23 16.45 -3.13
C GLY A 325 -10.53 16.44 -4.50
N TYR A 326 -10.95 17.34 -5.41
CA TYR A 326 -10.26 17.52 -6.68
C TYR A 326 -8.83 18.07 -6.53
N ASP A 327 -8.62 19.00 -5.58
CA ASP A 327 -7.24 19.43 -5.27
C ASP A 327 -6.40 18.31 -4.67
N ALA A 328 -7.02 17.41 -3.89
CA ALA A 328 -6.35 16.21 -3.40
C ALA A 328 -5.95 15.27 -4.56
N SER A 329 -6.82 15.06 -5.55
CA SER A 329 -6.47 14.31 -6.77
C SER A 329 -5.29 14.93 -7.53
N LYS A 330 -5.30 16.27 -7.71
CA LYS A 330 -4.17 17.00 -8.35
C LYS A 330 -2.88 16.82 -7.57
N ALA A 331 -2.95 16.90 -6.25
CA ALA A 331 -1.79 16.70 -5.38
C ALA A 331 -1.23 15.26 -5.52
N ILE A 332 -2.09 14.24 -5.67
CA ILE A 332 -1.65 12.86 -5.93
C ILE A 332 -0.94 12.74 -7.28
N ILE A 333 -1.45 13.36 -8.34
CA ILE A 333 -0.77 13.39 -9.65
C ILE A 333 0.62 14.06 -9.52
N GLU A 334 0.71 15.17 -8.81
CA GLU A 334 1.99 15.83 -8.53
C GLU A 334 2.94 14.94 -7.73
N LEU A 335 2.42 14.27 -6.68
CA LEU A 335 3.19 13.33 -5.85
C LEU A 335 3.76 12.19 -6.71
N ILE A 336 2.95 11.55 -7.54
CA ILE A 336 3.37 10.51 -8.47
C ILE A 336 4.47 11.02 -9.41
N HIS A 337 4.27 12.18 -10.02
CA HIS A 337 5.25 12.76 -10.93
C HIS A 337 6.60 13.02 -10.27
N LEU A 338 6.59 13.62 -9.08
CA LEU A 338 7.81 13.86 -8.30
C LEU A 338 8.47 12.56 -7.85
N THR A 339 7.68 11.56 -7.48
CA THR A 339 8.16 10.23 -7.10
C THR A 339 8.90 9.55 -8.24
N GLN A 340 8.32 9.51 -9.44
CA GLN A 340 8.95 8.91 -10.61
C GLN A 340 10.17 9.70 -11.11
N LYS A 341 10.20 11.01 -10.86
CA LYS A 341 11.37 11.83 -11.15
C LYS A 341 12.55 11.53 -10.23
N ASP A 342 12.28 11.34 -8.93
CA ASP A 342 13.32 11.08 -7.92
C ASP A 342 13.76 9.61 -7.92
N VAL A 343 12.86 8.68 -8.21
CA VAL A 343 13.09 7.25 -8.31
C VAL A 343 12.43 6.71 -9.59
N PRO A 344 13.12 6.77 -10.74
CA PRO A 344 12.54 6.30 -11.99
C PRO A 344 12.24 4.79 -11.96
N PRO A 345 11.01 4.35 -12.34
CA PRO A 345 10.65 2.93 -12.37
C PRO A 345 11.60 2.07 -13.20
N ARG A 346 12.13 2.59 -14.30
CA ARG A 346 13.09 1.90 -15.16
C ARG A 346 14.36 1.55 -14.40
N ASP A 347 14.90 2.48 -13.61
CA ASP A 347 16.14 2.27 -12.87
C ASP A 347 15.96 1.16 -11.80
N ILE A 348 14.76 1.07 -11.18
CA ILE A 348 14.42 -0.01 -10.25
C ILE A 348 14.41 -1.36 -10.97
N VAL A 349 13.75 -1.43 -12.13
CA VAL A 349 13.65 -2.65 -12.94
C VAL A 349 15.03 -3.12 -13.39
N ASP A 350 15.86 -2.20 -13.91
CA ASP A 350 17.21 -2.53 -14.40
C ASP A 350 18.12 -2.99 -13.25
N LYS A 351 18.06 -2.31 -12.10
CA LYS A 351 18.82 -2.72 -10.91
C LYS A 351 18.35 -4.07 -10.38
N TRP A 352 17.04 -4.32 -10.37
CA TRP A 352 16.52 -5.62 -9.96
C TRP A 352 17.01 -6.76 -10.87
N VAL A 353 17.00 -6.57 -12.19
CA VAL A 353 17.53 -7.55 -13.15
C VAL A 353 19.00 -7.87 -12.87
N GLU A 354 19.78 -6.85 -12.51
CA GLU A 354 21.20 -7.03 -12.14
C GLU A 354 21.37 -7.91 -10.91
N VAL A 355 20.53 -7.68 -9.86
CA VAL A 355 20.79 -8.27 -8.53
C VAL A 355 19.87 -9.42 -8.14
N LYS A 356 18.77 -9.71 -8.85
CA LYS A 356 17.78 -10.70 -8.43
C LYS A 356 18.29 -12.13 -8.33
N SER A 357 19.38 -12.45 -9.03
CA SER A 357 19.98 -13.78 -9.03
C SER A 357 20.98 -14.02 -7.90
N VAL A 358 21.39 -12.97 -7.18
CA VAL A 358 22.27 -13.12 -6.02
C VAL A 358 21.46 -13.43 -4.75
N LYS A 359 22.15 -13.82 -3.69
CA LYS A 359 21.48 -14.14 -2.41
C LYS A 359 20.76 -12.90 -1.85
N LYS A 360 19.64 -13.10 -1.15
CA LYS A 360 18.88 -12.05 -0.50
C LYS A 360 19.75 -11.15 0.38
N SER A 361 20.71 -11.73 1.12
CA SER A 361 21.65 -11.00 1.97
C SER A 361 22.62 -10.06 1.23
N GLU A 362 22.72 -10.18 -0.09
CA GLU A 362 23.53 -9.32 -0.98
C GLU A 362 22.64 -8.42 -1.82
N ARG A 363 21.48 -8.93 -2.24
CA ARG A 363 20.50 -8.26 -3.08
C ARG A 363 19.84 -7.08 -2.36
N ASP A 364 19.31 -7.31 -1.15
CA ASP A 364 18.58 -6.29 -0.41
C ASP A 364 19.48 -5.09 -0.04
N PRO A 365 20.74 -5.28 0.45
CA PRO A 365 21.70 -4.19 0.54
C PRO A 365 21.95 -3.46 -0.77
N ALA A 366 22.13 -4.18 -1.89
CA ALA A 366 22.40 -3.56 -3.18
C ALA A 366 21.23 -2.72 -3.71
N MET A 367 19.98 -3.15 -3.47
CA MET A 367 18.79 -2.35 -3.76
C MET A 367 18.73 -1.12 -2.85
N TRP A 368 19.00 -1.27 -1.55
CA TRP A 368 19.03 -0.16 -0.62
C TRP A 368 20.11 0.87 -0.95
N ASP A 369 21.32 0.43 -1.26
CA ASP A 369 22.45 1.32 -1.59
C ASP A 369 22.17 2.10 -2.90
N ALA A 370 21.31 1.56 -3.80
CA ALA A 370 20.90 2.24 -5.01
C ALA A 370 19.76 3.25 -4.80
N PHE A 371 18.79 2.95 -3.91
CA PHE A 371 17.54 3.71 -3.85
C PHE A 371 17.12 4.16 -2.45
N GLY A 372 17.80 3.74 -1.38
CA GLY A 372 17.34 3.94 -0.01
C GLY A 372 17.12 5.40 0.37
N ASP A 373 18.05 6.29 0.04
CA ASP A 373 17.96 7.71 0.37
C ASP A 373 16.83 8.39 -0.40
N GLN A 374 16.69 8.10 -1.70
CA GLN A 374 15.60 8.62 -2.51
C GLN A 374 14.25 8.08 -2.03
N THR A 375 14.20 6.81 -1.65
CA THR A 375 12.99 6.16 -1.10
C THR A 375 12.55 6.84 0.20
N ILE A 376 13.47 7.16 1.10
CA ILE A 376 13.17 7.96 2.30
C ILE A 376 12.57 9.31 1.90
N GLY A 377 13.13 9.97 0.89
CA GLY A 377 12.64 11.25 0.39
C GLY A 377 11.20 11.19 -0.14
N VAL A 378 10.88 10.19 -0.97
CA VAL A 378 9.53 10.06 -1.51
C VAL A 378 8.51 9.64 -0.46
N MET A 379 8.88 8.77 0.49
CA MET A 379 8.02 8.42 1.64
C MET A 379 7.75 9.64 2.54
N ALA A 380 8.76 10.46 2.80
CA ALA A 380 8.61 11.70 3.59
C ALA A 380 7.67 12.69 2.90
N ARG A 381 7.79 12.84 1.57
CA ARG A 381 6.87 13.64 0.78
C ARG A 381 5.45 13.08 0.86
N GLY A 382 5.27 11.76 0.73
CA GLY A 382 3.97 11.09 0.89
C GLY A 382 3.32 11.42 2.24
N ALA A 383 4.06 11.30 3.34
CA ALA A 383 3.57 11.66 4.68
C ALA A 383 3.16 13.14 4.79
N ARG A 384 3.88 14.05 4.14
CA ARG A 384 3.54 15.48 4.13
C ARG A 384 2.29 15.77 3.29
N TYR A 385 2.14 15.11 2.13
CA TYR A 385 0.92 15.20 1.31
C TYR A 385 -0.30 14.67 2.04
N LEU A 386 -0.16 13.52 2.69
CA LEU A 386 -1.20 12.93 3.53
C LEU A 386 -1.64 13.88 4.66
N ALA A 387 -0.68 14.48 5.37
CA ALA A 387 -0.97 15.46 6.42
C ALA A 387 -1.75 16.68 5.89
N ALA A 388 -1.38 17.17 4.70
CA ALA A 388 -2.08 18.28 4.05
C ALA A 388 -3.51 17.89 3.63
N ILE A 389 -3.73 16.67 3.11
CA ILE A 389 -5.05 16.15 2.77
C ILE A 389 -5.92 16.04 4.03
N TRP A 390 -5.39 15.47 5.10
CA TRP A 390 -6.08 15.34 6.37
C TRP A 390 -6.52 16.70 6.94
N GLN A 391 -5.59 17.64 7.00
CA GLN A 391 -5.88 19.00 7.48
C GLN A 391 -6.93 19.71 6.63
N ALA A 392 -6.88 19.54 5.31
CA ALA A 392 -7.84 20.15 4.40
C ALA A 392 -9.25 19.56 4.56
N ALA A 393 -9.37 18.22 4.65
CA ALA A 393 -10.65 17.55 4.87
C ALA A 393 -11.25 17.89 6.24
N TRP A 394 -10.43 17.89 7.30
CA TRP A 394 -10.82 18.32 8.64
C TRP A 394 -11.36 19.73 8.66
N LYS A 395 -10.63 20.67 8.05
CA LYS A 395 -11.05 22.08 7.96
C LYS A 395 -12.33 22.24 7.15
N ALA A 396 -12.43 21.57 5.99
CA ALA A 396 -13.61 21.63 5.12
C ALA A 396 -14.86 21.05 5.80
N GLY A 397 -14.67 20.08 6.70
CA GLY A 397 -15.72 19.45 7.51
C GLY A 397 -15.99 20.14 8.85
N ASN A 398 -15.34 21.28 9.15
CA ASN A 398 -15.43 21.93 10.47
C ASN A 398 -15.11 20.98 11.64
N GLY A 399 -14.05 20.18 11.49
CA GLY A 399 -13.67 19.17 12.47
C GLY A 399 -13.45 19.73 13.88
N ASP A 400 -12.80 20.91 14.01
CA ASP A 400 -12.59 21.57 15.32
C ASP A 400 -13.92 21.88 16.05
N GLY A 401 -15.03 22.04 15.32
CA GLY A 401 -16.34 22.34 15.91
C GLY A 401 -17.22 21.10 16.11
N ASN A 402 -16.97 20.01 15.39
CA ASN A 402 -17.90 18.90 15.30
C ASN A 402 -17.34 17.57 15.85
N ILE A 403 -16.03 17.42 15.91
CA ILE A 403 -15.38 16.16 16.34
C ILE A 403 -14.78 16.36 17.75
N ASP A 404 -15.11 15.45 18.65
CA ASP A 404 -14.42 15.37 19.94
C ASP A 404 -13.00 14.82 19.71
N LYS A 405 -12.00 15.68 19.94
CA LYS A 405 -10.59 15.35 19.74
C LYS A 405 -10.05 14.25 20.65
N ASP A 406 -10.71 14.06 21.80
CA ASP A 406 -10.27 13.10 22.82
C ASP A 406 -10.96 11.71 22.66
N VAL A 407 -11.79 11.56 21.63
CA VAL A 407 -12.47 10.29 21.37
C VAL A 407 -11.48 9.22 20.87
N ALA A 408 -11.48 8.08 21.55
CA ALA A 408 -10.83 6.87 21.08
C ALA A 408 -11.87 6.00 20.36
N VAL A 409 -11.66 5.74 19.09
CA VAL A 409 -12.53 4.88 18.28
C VAL A 409 -12.13 3.42 18.51
N SER A 410 -13.11 2.57 18.82
CA SER A 410 -12.81 1.16 19.08
C SER A 410 -12.48 0.38 17.82
N GLU A 411 -11.60 -0.62 17.93
CA GLU A 411 -11.29 -1.55 16.83
C GLU A 411 -12.54 -2.25 16.29
N ALA A 412 -13.50 -2.60 17.18
CA ALA A 412 -14.76 -3.23 16.79
C ALA A 412 -15.61 -2.32 15.88
N ASP A 413 -15.72 -1.03 16.21
CA ASP A 413 -16.43 -0.06 15.36
C ASP A 413 -15.76 0.10 13.99
N LEU A 414 -14.43 0.13 13.96
CA LEU A 414 -13.67 0.22 12.71
C LEU A 414 -13.80 -1.04 11.87
N MET A 415 -13.79 -2.22 12.50
CA MET A 415 -14.01 -3.50 11.82
C MET A 415 -15.41 -3.58 11.19
N GLU A 416 -16.43 -3.11 11.87
CA GLU A 416 -17.78 -3.01 11.32
C GLU A 416 -17.81 -2.14 10.06
N LEU A 417 -17.18 -0.96 10.12
CA LEU A 417 -17.15 -0.01 9.01
C LEU A 417 -16.38 -0.56 7.80
N TYR A 418 -15.15 -1.04 7.97
CA TYR A 418 -14.36 -1.46 6.82
C TYR A 418 -14.80 -2.80 6.22
N ASN A 419 -15.53 -3.62 6.99
CA ASN A 419 -16.14 -4.85 6.48
C ASN A 419 -17.47 -4.61 5.76
N ASP A 420 -18.14 -3.47 5.95
CA ASP A 420 -19.32 -3.11 5.16
C ASP A 420 -18.90 -2.57 3.78
N ARG A 421 -19.14 -3.33 2.73
CA ARG A 421 -18.83 -2.96 1.33
C ARG A 421 -19.51 -1.67 0.87
N LYS A 422 -20.57 -1.22 1.54
CA LYS A 422 -21.31 0.02 1.24
C LYS A 422 -20.65 1.25 1.87
N VAL A 423 -19.82 1.05 2.88
CA VAL A 423 -19.05 2.12 3.52
C VAL A 423 -17.80 2.35 2.70
N VAL A 424 -17.62 3.58 2.20
CA VAL A 424 -16.52 3.96 1.31
C VAL A 424 -16.33 2.94 0.17
N PRO A 425 -17.35 2.73 -0.68
CA PRO A 425 -17.33 1.65 -1.66
C PRO A 425 -16.16 1.79 -2.63
N SER A 426 -15.51 0.67 -2.94
CA SER A 426 -14.55 0.59 -4.05
C SER A 426 -15.33 0.45 -5.35
N VAL A 427 -15.02 1.31 -6.32
CA VAL A 427 -15.72 1.38 -7.60
C VAL A 427 -14.72 1.37 -8.76
N GLY A 428 -15.19 0.97 -9.93
CA GLY A 428 -14.41 1.04 -11.16
C GLY A 428 -14.26 2.47 -11.67
N LEU A 429 -13.30 2.67 -12.57
CA LEU A 429 -13.02 3.99 -13.15
C LEU A 429 -14.27 4.62 -13.86
N ASP A 430 -15.11 3.80 -14.45
CA ASP A 430 -16.36 4.20 -15.13
C ASP A 430 -17.51 4.54 -14.17
N GLU A 431 -17.34 4.34 -12.88
CA GLU A 431 -18.34 4.63 -11.85
C GLU A 431 -18.05 5.93 -11.10
N TYR A 432 -16.82 6.46 -11.22
CA TYR A 432 -16.49 7.77 -10.66
C TYR A 432 -17.20 8.89 -11.44
N PRO A 433 -17.69 9.94 -10.74
CA PRO A 433 -18.29 11.09 -11.41
C PRO A 433 -17.29 11.82 -12.33
N ASP A 434 -17.77 12.28 -13.49
CA ASP A 434 -16.97 13.15 -14.37
C ASP A 434 -16.86 14.59 -13.84
N ASP A 435 -17.85 15.03 -13.06
CA ASP A 435 -17.84 16.36 -12.45
C ASP A 435 -16.93 16.37 -11.22
N PRO A 436 -15.82 17.11 -11.25
CA PRO A 436 -14.90 17.19 -10.11
C PRO A 436 -15.51 17.90 -8.91
N ASN A 437 -16.65 18.57 -9.06
CA ASN A 437 -17.37 19.26 -7.97
C ASN A 437 -18.54 18.41 -7.42
N ALA A 438 -18.78 17.23 -7.96
CA ALA A 438 -19.77 16.31 -7.39
C ALA A 438 -19.33 15.91 -5.96
N ASP A 439 -20.33 15.54 -5.15
CA ASP A 439 -20.08 15.02 -3.80
C ASP A 439 -19.76 13.52 -3.90
N TRP A 440 -18.47 13.19 -3.92
CA TRP A 440 -17.98 11.83 -4.09
C TRP A 440 -18.16 10.95 -2.84
N ALA A 441 -18.53 11.54 -1.69
CA ALA A 441 -18.97 10.77 -0.53
C ALA A 441 -20.29 10.01 -0.78
N LYS A 442 -21.05 10.41 -1.80
CA LYS A 442 -22.33 9.80 -2.18
C LYS A 442 -22.22 8.69 -3.22
N ILE A 443 -21.03 8.32 -3.64
CA ILE A 443 -20.82 7.19 -4.56
C ILE A 443 -21.41 5.93 -3.92
N LYS A 444 -22.21 5.20 -4.70
CA LYS A 444 -22.84 3.94 -4.26
C LYS A 444 -22.46 2.82 -5.22
N LEU A 445 -22.35 1.61 -4.69
CA LEU A 445 -22.22 0.43 -5.52
C LEU A 445 -23.42 0.31 -6.46
N LYS A 446 -23.16 0.03 -7.72
CA LYS A 446 -24.23 -0.41 -8.66
C LYS A 446 -24.76 -1.75 -8.16
N THR A 447 -26.09 -1.87 -8.10
CA THR A 447 -26.83 -3.03 -7.54
C THR A 447 -26.68 -4.32 -8.36
N SER A 448 -25.79 -4.38 -9.32
CA SER A 448 -25.63 -5.51 -10.26
C SER A 448 -24.16 -5.95 -10.41
N HIS A 449 -23.36 -5.92 -9.34
CA HIS A 449 -22.03 -6.52 -9.44
C HIS A 449 -22.14 -8.05 -9.47
N PRO A 450 -21.44 -8.75 -10.39
CA PRO A 450 -21.51 -10.21 -10.52
C PRO A 450 -21.12 -10.97 -9.25
N ASP A 451 -20.40 -10.31 -8.31
CA ASP A 451 -19.95 -10.89 -7.04
C ASP A 451 -20.97 -10.72 -5.90
N ASP A 452 -22.14 -10.12 -6.17
CA ASP A 452 -23.26 -9.97 -5.21
C ASP A 452 -24.31 -11.08 -5.35
N ALA A 453 -24.07 -12.12 -6.17
CA ALA A 453 -24.96 -13.25 -6.42
C ALA A 453 -24.49 -14.53 -5.72
#